data_f29b78c80afacd72ef745771ac8f37ec
#
_entry.id   f29b78c80afacd72ef745771ac8f37ec
#
_cell.length_a   1.000
_cell.length_b   1.000
_cell.length_c   1.000
_cell.angle_alpha   90.00
_cell.angle_beta   90.00
_cell.angle_gamma   90.00
#
_symmetry.space_group_name_H-M   'P 1'
#
loop_
_entity.id
_entity.type
_entity.pdbx_description
1 polymer ?
#
loop_
_entity_poly.entity_id
_entity_poly.type
_entity_poly.pdbx_seq_one_letter_code
_entity_poly.pdbx_strand_id
1 'polypeptide(L)'
;RRQASKCLVPLAHREQRIATILAERAILDSDSKVMLSAIKCIEVLDPAKGRARDLVLAGCAHKNASVRLACVKILPRLMGDDILRNHCNALLRDETDERIISELKQMSFDAQIEGTEAQKNAFLAPSPQVPQIDREIAESQGKTVGLEDLETLNKPDEKPRHG
;
A
#
# COMPACT_ATOMS: atom_id res chain seq x y z
N ARG A 1 -18.80 -23.79 -13.06
CA ARG A 1 -17.98 -22.76 -12.43
C ARG A 1 -16.53 -22.79 -12.93
N ARG A 2 -15.83 -23.95 -12.86
CA ARG A 2 -14.41 -24.08 -13.32
C ARG A 2 -14.21 -23.66 -14.77
N GLN A 3 -15.12 -24.00 -15.67
CA GLN A 3 -14.99 -23.62 -17.09
C GLN A 3 -15.21 -22.11 -17.27
N ALA A 4 -16.19 -21.55 -16.60
CA ALA A 4 -16.44 -20.11 -16.63
C ALA A 4 -15.27 -19.30 -16.04
N SER A 5 -14.62 -19.79 -14.97
CA SER A 5 -13.50 -19.07 -14.35
C SER A 5 -12.26 -18.96 -15.25
N LYS A 6 -12.10 -19.85 -16.23
CA LYS A 6 -11.01 -19.75 -17.23
C LYS A 6 -11.13 -18.52 -18.13
N CYS A 7 -12.33 -17.94 -18.24
CA CYS A 7 -12.57 -16.75 -19.05
C CYS A 7 -12.25 -15.44 -18.32
N LEU A 8 -11.92 -15.48 -17.00
CA LEU A 8 -11.67 -14.28 -16.22
C LEU A 8 -10.45 -13.48 -16.71
N VAL A 9 -9.33 -14.15 -17.01
CA VAL A 9 -8.12 -13.47 -17.49
C VAL A 9 -8.33 -12.85 -18.87
N PRO A 10 -8.86 -13.56 -19.89
CA PRO A 10 -9.24 -12.95 -21.16
C PRO A 10 -10.21 -11.78 -21.01
N LEU A 11 -11.15 -11.86 -20.07
CA LEU A 11 -12.10 -10.79 -19.79
C LEU A 11 -11.41 -9.57 -19.18
N ALA A 12 -10.40 -9.77 -18.33
CA ALA A 12 -9.64 -8.68 -17.71
C ALA A 12 -8.97 -7.76 -18.74
N HIS A 13 -8.55 -8.30 -19.87
CA HIS A 13 -7.96 -7.52 -20.96
C HIS A 13 -8.97 -6.73 -21.80
N ARG A 14 -10.26 -7.09 -21.75
CA ARG A 14 -11.32 -6.47 -22.56
C ARG A 14 -12.24 -5.59 -21.74
N GLU A 15 -12.68 -6.07 -20.58
CA GLU A 15 -13.72 -5.48 -19.75
C GLU A 15 -13.27 -5.49 -18.28
N GLN A 16 -12.29 -4.68 -17.95
CA GLN A 16 -11.60 -4.64 -16.65
C GLN A 16 -12.59 -4.54 -15.48
N ARG A 17 -13.58 -3.65 -15.57
CA ARG A 17 -14.56 -3.44 -14.51
C ARG A 17 -15.40 -4.68 -14.20
N ILE A 18 -15.86 -5.38 -15.25
CA ILE A 18 -16.64 -6.60 -15.09
C ILE A 18 -15.78 -7.72 -14.55
N ALA A 19 -14.55 -7.85 -15.06
CA ALA A 19 -13.59 -8.84 -14.60
C ALA A 19 -13.25 -8.67 -13.11
N THR A 20 -13.10 -7.44 -12.62
CA THR A 20 -12.87 -7.15 -11.19
C THR A 20 -14.01 -7.70 -10.33
N ILE A 21 -15.27 -7.38 -10.66
CA ILE A 21 -16.43 -7.83 -9.89
C ILE A 21 -16.53 -9.37 -9.88
N LEU A 22 -16.28 -10.01 -11.02
CA LEU A 22 -16.35 -11.48 -11.13
C LEU A 22 -15.20 -12.15 -10.39
N ALA A 23 -13.98 -11.59 -10.45
CA ALA A 23 -12.82 -12.11 -9.73
C ALA A 23 -13.00 -12.01 -8.21
N GLU A 24 -13.51 -10.90 -7.71
CA GLU A 24 -13.83 -10.72 -6.30
C GLU A 24 -14.85 -11.72 -5.76
N ARG A 25 -15.80 -12.12 -6.58
CA ARG A 25 -16.76 -13.18 -6.23
C ARG A 25 -16.14 -14.57 -6.31
N ALA A 26 -15.35 -14.82 -7.36
CA ALA A 26 -14.75 -16.12 -7.62
C ALA A 26 -13.64 -16.49 -6.62
N ILE A 27 -12.96 -15.52 -6.02
CA ILE A 27 -11.94 -15.77 -4.98
C ILE A 27 -12.56 -16.31 -3.68
N LEU A 28 -13.86 -16.13 -3.47
CA LEU A 28 -14.61 -16.66 -2.34
C LEU A 28 -15.25 -18.04 -2.64
N ASP A 29 -15.00 -18.62 -3.81
CA ASP A 29 -15.56 -19.95 -4.17
C ASP A 29 -14.93 -21.06 -3.32
N SER A 30 -15.68 -22.10 -3.03
CA SER A 30 -15.19 -23.29 -2.31
C SER A 30 -14.23 -24.15 -3.14
N ASP A 31 -14.21 -23.99 -4.45
CA ASP A 31 -13.33 -24.72 -5.36
C ASP A 31 -12.02 -23.98 -5.58
N SER A 32 -10.90 -24.58 -5.12
CA SER A 32 -9.58 -23.97 -5.22
C SER A 32 -9.15 -23.65 -6.66
N LYS A 33 -9.63 -24.37 -7.68
CA LYS A 33 -9.32 -24.07 -9.10
C LYS A 33 -10.03 -22.80 -9.57
N VAL A 34 -11.24 -22.55 -9.08
CA VAL A 34 -11.98 -21.31 -9.34
C VAL A 34 -11.27 -20.14 -8.65
N MET A 35 -10.88 -20.31 -7.39
CA MET A 35 -10.09 -19.31 -6.64
C MET A 35 -8.78 -18.97 -7.35
N LEU A 36 -8.01 -19.97 -7.78
CA LEU A 36 -6.75 -19.74 -8.50
C LEU A 36 -6.95 -18.98 -9.82
N SER A 37 -8.06 -19.24 -10.53
CA SER A 37 -8.39 -18.48 -11.73
C SER A 37 -8.73 -17.01 -11.41
N ALA A 38 -9.40 -16.77 -10.28
CA ALA A 38 -9.72 -15.44 -9.79
C ALA A 38 -8.44 -14.66 -9.37
N ILE A 39 -7.53 -15.31 -8.66
CA ILE A 39 -6.25 -14.72 -8.24
C ILE A 39 -5.42 -14.34 -9.46
N LYS A 40 -5.32 -15.19 -10.48
CA LYS A 40 -4.65 -14.85 -11.74
C LYS A 40 -5.32 -13.68 -12.48
N CYS A 41 -6.63 -13.57 -12.41
CA CYS A 41 -7.34 -12.41 -12.96
C CYS A 41 -6.99 -11.14 -12.20
N ILE A 42 -6.96 -11.20 -10.86
CA ILE A 42 -6.57 -10.06 -10.01
C ILE A 42 -5.11 -9.66 -10.26
N GLU A 43 -4.22 -10.60 -10.54
CA GLU A 43 -2.82 -10.33 -10.90
C GLU A 43 -2.70 -9.49 -12.19
N VAL A 44 -3.57 -9.72 -13.18
CA VAL A 44 -3.60 -8.95 -14.44
C VAL A 44 -4.24 -7.57 -14.27
N LEU A 45 -5.21 -7.46 -13.36
CA LEU A 45 -5.84 -6.20 -12.99
C LEU A 45 -4.88 -5.35 -12.12
N ASP A 46 -5.29 -4.14 -11.75
CA ASP A 46 -4.58 -3.35 -10.76
C ASP A 46 -5.04 -3.75 -9.33
N PRO A 47 -4.33 -4.65 -8.64
CA PRO A 47 -4.76 -5.18 -7.34
C PRO A 47 -4.53 -4.21 -6.17
N ALA A 48 -3.85 -3.07 -6.41
CA ALA A 48 -3.44 -2.16 -5.34
C ALA A 48 -4.62 -1.43 -4.68
N LYS A 49 -5.81 -1.47 -5.29
CA LYS A 49 -6.98 -0.71 -4.83
C LYS A 49 -8.18 -1.62 -4.57
N GLY A 50 -8.96 -1.26 -3.54
CA GLY A 50 -10.27 -1.81 -3.27
C GLY A 50 -10.27 -3.20 -2.65
N ARG A 51 -11.42 -3.85 -2.72
CA ARG A 51 -11.72 -5.14 -2.07
C ARG A 51 -10.84 -6.29 -2.55
N ALA A 52 -10.35 -6.25 -3.79
CA ALA A 52 -9.47 -7.27 -4.34
C ALA A 52 -8.19 -7.44 -3.51
N ARG A 53 -7.61 -6.32 -3.02
CA ARG A 53 -6.46 -6.33 -2.12
C ARG A 53 -6.74 -7.11 -0.83
N ASP A 54 -7.86 -6.80 -0.16
CA ASP A 54 -8.21 -7.42 1.11
C ASP A 54 -8.46 -8.93 0.96
N LEU A 55 -9.06 -9.33 -0.17
CA LEU A 55 -9.32 -10.73 -0.48
C LEU A 55 -8.03 -11.51 -0.75
N VAL A 56 -7.04 -10.91 -1.43
CA VAL A 56 -5.72 -11.53 -1.63
C VAL A 56 -5.00 -11.68 -0.29
N LEU A 57 -5.01 -10.65 0.55
CA LEU A 57 -4.40 -10.72 1.88
C LEU A 57 -5.03 -11.82 2.75
N ALA A 58 -6.37 -11.92 2.76
CA ALA A 58 -7.06 -13.01 3.43
C ALA A 58 -6.72 -14.39 2.83
N GLY A 59 -6.49 -14.46 1.52
CA GLY A 59 -6.09 -15.67 0.80
C GLY A 59 -4.71 -16.20 1.19
N CYS A 60 -3.83 -15.38 1.74
CA CYS A 60 -2.53 -15.81 2.28
C CYS A 60 -2.67 -16.76 3.49
N ALA A 61 -3.81 -16.75 4.19
CA ALA A 61 -4.11 -17.67 5.29
C ALA A 61 -5.03 -18.84 4.87
N HIS A 62 -5.23 -19.08 3.57
CA HIS A 62 -6.14 -20.13 3.09
C HIS A 62 -5.60 -21.54 3.38
N LYS A 63 -6.49 -22.50 3.68
CA LYS A 63 -6.13 -23.90 3.98
C LYS A 63 -5.37 -24.61 2.85
N ASN A 64 -5.61 -24.24 1.59
CA ASN A 64 -4.94 -24.84 0.42
C ASN A 64 -3.66 -24.08 0.13
N ALA A 65 -2.50 -24.76 0.19
CA ALA A 65 -1.18 -24.16 -0.05
C ALA A 65 -1.03 -23.54 -1.45
N SER A 66 -1.64 -24.11 -2.48
CA SER A 66 -1.59 -23.52 -3.84
C SER A 66 -2.29 -22.16 -3.91
N VAL A 67 -3.37 -21.97 -3.13
CA VAL A 67 -4.07 -20.68 -3.02
C VAL A 67 -3.20 -19.70 -2.25
N ARG A 68 -2.62 -20.11 -1.12
CA ARG A 68 -1.69 -19.25 -0.35
C ARG A 68 -0.52 -18.78 -1.22
N LEU A 69 0.15 -19.73 -1.91
CA LEU A 69 1.27 -19.41 -2.78
C LEU A 69 0.89 -18.41 -3.88
N ALA A 70 -0.26 -18.59 -4.51
CA ALA A 70 -0.73 -17.67 -5.54
C ALA A 70 -1.00 -16.27 -4.99
N CYS A 71 -1.56 -16.16 -3.77
CA CYS A 71 -1.77 -14.87 -3.11
C CYS A 71 -0.44 -14.22 -2.72
N VAL A 72 0.50 -14.98 -2.15
CA VAL A 72 1.83 -14.49 -1.75
C VAL A 72 2.55 -13.86 -2.93
N LYS A 73 2.52 -14.47 -4.12
CA LYS A 73 3.18 -13.94 -5.33
C LYS A 73 2.66 -12.57 -5.79
N ILE A 74 1.49 -12.16 -5.37
CA ILE A 74 0.92 -10.86 -5.72
C ILE A 74 1.30 -9.78 -4.69
N LEU A 75 1.75 -10.15 -3.49
CA LEU A 75 2.03 -9.20 -2.40
C LEU A 75 2.91 -8.00 -2.80
N PRO A 76 4.00 -8.17 -3.59
CA PRO A 76 4.83 -7.02 -4.00
C PRO A 76 4.07 -5.96 -4.79
N ARG A 77 2.97 -6.33 -5.45
CA ARG A 77 2.12 -5.40 -6.20
C ARG A 77 1.06 -4.70 -5.34
N LEU A 78 0.87 -5.17 -4.10
CA LEU A 78 -0.17 -4.67 -3.20
C LEU A 78 0.35 -3.65 -2.21
N MET A 79 1.64 -3.67 -1.90
CA MET A 79 2.21 -2.90 -0.80
C MET A 79 3.67 -2.54 -1.08
N GLY A 80 4.14 -1.44 -0.48
CA GLY A 80 5.54 -1.04 -0.55
C GLY A 80 6.45 -1.91 0.34
N ASP A 81 7.76 -1.83 0.11
CA ASP A 81 8.78 -2.75 0.61
C ASP A 81 8.81 -2.93 2.12
N ASP A 82 8.69 -1.85 2.90
CA ASP A 82 8.68 -1.93 4.37
C ASP A 82 7.47 -2.70 4.90
N ILE A 83 6.30 -2.47 4.32
CA ILE A 83 5.06 -3.16 4.69
C ILE A 83 5.13 -4.61 4.23
N LEU A 84 5.65 -4.86 3.02
CA LEU A 84 5.84 -6.19 2.45
C LEU A 84 6.75 -7.03 3.34
N ARG A 85 7.91 -6.51 3.74
CA ARG A 85 8.85 -7.20 4.62
C ARG A 85 8.23 -7.60 5.95
N ASN A 86 7.52 -6.66 6.60
CA ASN A 86 6.85 -6.93 7.85
C ASN A 86 5.75 -7.99 7.68
N HIS A 87 5.01 -7.94 6.58
CA HIS A 87 3.96 -8.91 6.28
C HIS A 87 4.53 -10.30 5.97
N CYS A 88 5.59 -10.39 5.17
CA CYS A 88 6.30 -11.64 4.90
C CYS A 88 6.85 -12.27 6.19
N ASN A 89 7.46 -11.49 7.07
CA ASN A 89 7.95 -11.97 8.36
C ASN A 89 6.83 -12.47 9.27
N ALA A 90 5.66 -11.85 9.22
CA ALA A 90 4.49 -12.35 9.96
C ALA A 90 3.99 -13.69 9.41
N LEU A 91 3.87 -13.84 8.09
CA LEU A 91 3.44 -15.08 7.45
C LEU A 91 4.43 -16.23 7.67
N LEU A 92 5.74 -15.95 7.69
CA LEU A 92 6.78 -16.96 7.93
C LEU A 92 6.69 -17.66 9.27
N ARG A 93 6.02 -17.07 10.28
CA ARG A 93 5.91 -17.67 11.62
C ARG A 93 5.04 -18.93 11.63
N ASP A 94 4.01 -18.96 10.81
CA ASP A 94 2.98 -20.00 10.83
C ASP A 94 2.95 -20.84 9.54
N GLU A 95 3.78 -20.51 8.54
CA GLU A 95 3.80 -21.23 7.26
C GLU A 95 4.63 -22.51 7.36
N THR A 96 4.13 -23.57 6.75
CA THR A 96 4.74 -24.92 6.76
C THR A 96 5.10 -25.43 5.37
N ASP A 97 4.57 -24.85 4.30
CA ASP A 97 4.90 -25.25 2.92
C ASP A 97 6.23 -24.61 2.49
N GLU A 98 7.23 -25.45 2.19
CA GLU A 98 8.59 -25.00 1.85
C GLU A 98 8.65 -24.07 0.63
N ARG A 99 7.73 -24.23 -0.34
CA ARG A 99 7.68 -23.37 -1.53
C ARG A 99 7.23 -21.97 -1.17
N ILE A 100 6.30 -21.85 -0.22
CA ILE A 100 5.80 -20.55 0.26
C ILE A 100 6.86 -19.90 1.14
N ILE A 101 7.50 -20.69 2.03
CA ILE A 101 8.60 -20.21 2.87
C ILE A 101 9.74 -19.64 2.02
N SER A 102 10.12 -20.35 0.95
CA SER A 102 11.16 -19.90 0.02
C SER A 102 10.79 -18.57 -0.65
N GLU A 103 9.56 -18.45 -1.14
CA GLU A 103 9.05 -17.23 -1.78
C GLU A 103 9.02 -16.03 -0.82
N LEU A 104 8.51 -16.24 0.40
CA LEU A 104 8.46 -15.20 1.43
C LEU A 104 9.84 -14.71 1.86
N LYS A 105 10.81 -15.63 1.99
CA LYS A 105 12.21 -15.28 2.31
C LYS A 105 12.84 -14.46 1.20
N GLN A 106 12.63 -14.83 -0.06
CA GLN A 106 13.14 -14.11 -1.22
C GLN A 106 12.59 -12.69 -1.23
N MET A 107 11.27 -12.51 -1.12
CA MET A 107 10.62 -11.20 -1.08
C MET A 107 11.10 -10.33 0.09
N SER A 108 11.27 -10.91 1.27
CA SER A 108 11.77 -10.18 2.45
C SER A 108 13.20 -9.71 2.26
N PHE A 109 14.04 -10.47 1.57
CA PHE A 109 15.42 -10.12 1.26
C PHE A 109 15.49 -9.03 0.19
N ASP A 110 14.73 -9.16 -0.90
CA ASP A 110 14.69 -8.20 -2.00
C ASP A 110 14.22 -6.82 -1.50
N ALA A 111 13.16 -6.78 -0.69
CA ALA A 111 12.68 -5.56 -0.04
C ALA A 111 13.71 -4.91 0.91
N GLN A 112 14.65 -5.69 1.47
CA GLN A 112 15.72 -5.15 2.30
C GLN A 112 16.80 -4.46 1.46
N ILE A 113 17.14 -5.00 0.29
CA ILE A 113 18.15 -4.42 -0.61
C ILE A 113 17.66 -3.11 -1.18
N GLU A 114 16.44 -3.06 -1.70
CA GLU A 114 15.85 -1.86 -2.30
C GLU A 114 15.69 -0.74 -1.29
N GLY A 115 15.26 -1.03 -0.06
CA GLY A 115 15.18 -0.06 1.02
C GLY A 115 16.55 0.56 1.37
N THR A 116 17.61 -0.22 1.32
CA THR A 116 18.97 0.25 1.60
C THR A 116 19.51 1.16 0.47
N GLU A 117 19.21 0.85 -0.79
CA GLU A 117 19.61 1.68 -1.93
C GLU A 117 18.83 2.99 -1.99
N ALA A 118 17.53 2.98 -1.70
CA ALA A 118 16.72 4.18 -1.60
C ALA A 118 17.23 5.13 -0.51
N GLN A 119 17.63 4.61 0.66
CA GLN A 119 18.25 5.40 1.72
C GLN A 119 19.60 5.98 1.32
N LYS A 120 20.45 5.23 0.62
CA LYS A 120 21.73 5.74 0.12
C LYS A 120 21.52 6.86 -0.89
N ASN A 121 20.59 6.70 -1.82
CA ASN A 121 20.29 7.71 -2.83
C ASN A 121 19.66 8.98 -2.23
N ALA A 122 18.83 8.85 -1.20
CA ALA A 122 18.28 10.00 -0.47
C ALA A 122 19.37 10.77 0.29
N PHE A 123 20.40 10.08 0.79
CA PHE A 123 21.54 10.72 1.49
C PHE A 123 22.50 11.39 0.52
N LEU A 124 22.61 10.92 -0.72
CA LEU A 124 23.45 11.48 -1.78
C LEU A 124 22.73 12.57 -2.59
N ALA A 125 21.43 12.73 -2.45
CA ALA A 125 20.71 13.83 -3.07
C ALA A 125 21.22 15.17 -2.49
N PRO A 126 21.59 16.16 -3.31
CA PRO A 126 21.98 17.47 -2.82
C PRO A 126 20.81 18.02 -2.00
N SER A 127 21.11 18.48 -0.78
CA SER A 127 20.12 19.12 0.08
C SER A 127 19.34 20.16 -0.72
N PRO A 128 18.00 20.18 -0.65
CA PRO A 128 17.23 21.20 -1.35
C PRO A 128 17.82 22.55 -0.93
N GLN A 129 18.30 23.29 -1.93
CA GLN A 129 18.79 24.65 -1.69
C GLN A 129 17.62 25.41 -1.08
N VAL A 130 17.75 25.73 0.20
CA VAL A 130 16.83 26.66 0.86
C VAL A 130 16.88 27.94 0.02
N PRO A 131 15.75 28.40 -0.55
CA PRO A 131 15.75 29.64 -1.30
C PRO A 131 16.40 30.70 -0.39
N GLN A 132 17.49 31.31 -0.84
CA GLN A 132 18.01 32.51 -0.20
C GLN A 132 16.89 33.55 -0.38
N ILE A 133 16.07 33.70 0.66
CA ILE A 133 15.16 34.83 0.77
C ILE A 133 16.08 36.02 0.85
N ASP A 134 16.08 36.82 -0.21
CA ASP A 134 16.87 38.04 -0.33
C ASP A 134 16.70 38.86 0.94
N ARG A 135 17.77 38.95 1.76
CA ARG A 135 17.83 39.76 2.97
C ARG A 135 17.72 41.25 2.66
N GLU A 136 17.75 41.63 1.39
CA GLU A 136 17.73 43.04 0.97
C GLU A 136 16.36 43.72 1.13
N ILE A 137 15.26 42.96 1.31
CA ILE A 137 13.92 43.56 1.47
C ILE A 137 13.61 43.93 2.93
N ALA A 138 14.33 43.38 3.92
CA ALA A 138 14.05 43.62 5.33
C ALA A 138 14.66 44.95 5.86
N GLU A 139 15.67 45.51 5.19
CA GLU A 139 16.33 46.74 5.64
C GLU A 139 15.71 48.03 5.08
N SER A 140 14.83 47.96 4.06
CA SER A 140 14.25 49.15 3.45
C SER A 140 12.91 49.62 4.04
N GLN A 141 12.32 48.85 4.96
CA GLN A 141 11.08 49.23 5.64
C GLN A 141 11.29 49.27 7.17
N GLY A 142 11.90 50.32 7.64
CA GLY A 142 12.07 50.64 9.06
C GLY A 142 10.72 50.90 9.76
N LYS A 143 9.89 49.88 9.92
CA LYS A 143 8.73 49.87 10.80
C LYS A 143 9.02 48.93 11.94
N THR A 144 9.47 49.48 13.06
CA THR A 144 9.43 48.84 14.37
C THR A 144 7.96 48.63 14.74
N VAL A 145 7.49 47.39 14.69
CA VAL A 145 6.19 47.02 15.25
C VAL A 145 6.38 46.99 16.76
N GLY A 146 5.74 47.94 17.46
CA GLY A 146 5.80 48.04 18.93
C GLY A 146 5.20 46.79 19.57
N LEU A 147 5.81 46.42 20.70
CA LEU A 147 5.41 45.26 21.50
C LEU A 147 4.01 45.37 22.11
N GLU A 148 3.30 46.46 21.89
CA GLU A 148 1.98 46.74 22.49
C GLU A 148 0.78 46.10 21.75
N ASP A 149 0.98 45.60 20.52
CA ASP A 149 -0.11 45.06 19.72
C ASP A 149 -0.38 43.56 19.93
N LEU A 150 0.38 42.89 20.79
CA LEU A 150 0.26 41.45 21.06
C LEU A 150 -0.63 41.07 22.24
N GLU A 151 -1.08 42.03 23.06
CA GLU A 151 -1.91 41.75 24.25
C GLU A 151 -3.44 41.65 23.96
N THR A 152 -3.91 42.02 22.79
CA THR A 152 -5.33 42.05 22.49
C THR A 152 -5.92 40.75 21.89
N LEU A 153 -5.08 39.75 21.58
CA LEU A 153 -5.48 38.52 20.91
C LEU A 153 -5.81 37.34 21.83
N ASN A 154 -5.70 37.52 23.16
CA ASN A 154 -5.88 36.41 24.10
C ASN A 154 -7.05 36.64 25.08
N LYS A 155 -8.24 36.96 24.57
CA LYS A 155 -9.47 36.90 25.38
C LYS A 155 -10.22 35.60 25.02
N PRO A 156 -10.49 34.71 26.01
CA PRO A 156 -11.32 33.53 25.79
C PRO A 156 -12.79 33.96 25.64
N ASP A 157 -13.44 33.46 24.60
CA ASP A 157 -14.87 33.57 24.35
C ASP A 157 -15.69 32.94 25.51
N GLU A 158 -16.25 33.76 26.39
CA GLU A 158 -17.28 33.32 27.32
C GLU A 158 -18.60 33.04 26.57
N LYS A 159 -18.97 31.75 26.49
CA LYS A 159 -20.26 31.31 26.02
C LYS A 159 -21.34 31.73 27.03
N PRO A 160 -22.45 32.41 26.63
CA PRO A 160 -23.58 32.66 27.49
C PRO A 160 -24.34 31.36 27.81
N ARG A 161 -24.52 31.07 29.09
CA ARG A 161 -25.43 30.04 29.60
C ARG A 161 -26.85 30.60 29.49
N HIS A 162 -27.66 29.99 28.66
CA HIS A 162 -29.12 30.15 28.71
C HIS A 162 -29.69 29.11 29.68
N GLY A 163 -30.47 29.66 30.64
CA GLY A 163 -31.31 28.92 31.57
C GLY A 163 -32.56 28.32 30.91
#